data_44a7196079f1326dd18aff3b681a693f
#
_entry.id   44a7196079f1326dd18aff3b681a693f
#
_cell.length_a   1.000
_cell.length_b   1.000
_cell.length_c   1.000
_cell.angle_alpha   90.00
_cell.angle_beta   90.00
_cell.angle_gamma   90.00
#
_symmetry.space_group_name_H-M   'P 1'
#
loop_
_entity.id
_entity.type
_entity.pdbx_description
1 polymer ?
#
loop_
_entity_poly.entity_id
_entity_poly.type
_entity_poly.pdbx_seq_one_letter_code
_entity_poly.pdbx_strand_id
1 'polypeptide(L)'
;SMNGIYTAFIVCFLITIPFLGWLQSYPVSRNSDQTHAQPQRKNKKLSLVPWICLFAIFLTYINIGAYWTYIELAALDANTNADLVGSTLVWASFCSLLGCFIATLLSNRFGLIRPLLIALITMATGVGLLSFGITEPKFLMSVFTFNLLWIFTDVYQMGSLANFDNGGRYSAYLPASQGLGQIVGPNLAASILSFNLGYESVFMMCWAAAMMAMVIYWLLHRYLRATDPKLADAS
;
A
#
# COMPACT_ATOMS: atom_id res chain seq x y z
N SER A 1 -19.49 -15.16 -20.83
CA SER A 1 -18.51 -16.03 -21.48
C SER A 1 -17.13 -15.43 -21.31
N MET A 2 -16.10 -16.22 -21.06
CA MET A 2 -14.70 -15.77 -20.88
C MET A 2 -14.24 -14.86 -22.02
N ASN A 3 -14.62 -15.15 -23.26
CA ASN A 3 -14.29 -14.33 -24.43
C ASN A 3 -14.78 -12.88 -24.32
N GLY A 4 -15.94 -12.63 -23.69
CA GLY A 4 -16.45 -11.27 -23.49
C GLY A 4 -15.59 -10.44 -22.54
N ILE A 5 -15.03 -11.06 -21.52
CA ILE A 5 -14.14 -10.38 -20.56
C ILE A 5 -12.83 -9.98 -21.24
N TYR A 6 -12.21 -10.90 -21.99
CA TYR A 6 -10.99 -10.59 -22.74
C TYR A 6 -11.22 -9.50 -23.80
N THR A 7 -12.35 -9.52 -24.50
CA THR A 7 -12.70 -8.48 -25.47
C THR A 7 -12.85 -7.12 -24.79
N ALA A 8 -13.53 -7.06 -23.63
CA ALA A 8 -13.66 -5.82 -22.85
C ALA A 8 -12.30 -5.26 -22.41
N PHE A 9 -11.38 -6.12 -21.92
CA PHE A 9 -10.02 -5.69 -21.56
C PHE A 9 -9.24 -5.17 -22.77
N ILE A 10 -9.29 -5.84 -23.92
CA ILE A 10 -8.64 -5.40 -25.14
C ILE A 10 -9.16 -4.04 -25.59
N VAL A 11 -10.47 -3.84 -25.58
CA VAL A 11 -11.12 -2.56 -25.94
C VAL A 11 -10.68 -1.45 -25.00
N CYS A 12 -10.70 -1.68 -23.66
CA CYS A 12 -10.22 -0.72 -22.69
C CYS A 12 -8.74 -0.36 -22.94
N PHE A 13 -7.90 -1.35 -23.25
CA PHE A 13 -6.48 -1.13 -23.53
C PHE A 13 -6.30 -0.31 -24.81
N LEU A 14 -7.04 -0.61 -25.87
CA LEU A 14 -7.00 0.12 -27.14
C LEU A 14 -7.45 1.59 -27.00
N ILE A 15 -8.41 1.87 -26.11
CA ILE A 15 -8.86 3.24 -25.80
C ILE A 15 -7.77 4.05 -25.07
N THR A 16 -6.91 3.40 -24.28
CA THR A 16 -5.85 4.11 -23.54
C THR A 16 -4.67 4.52 -24.42
N ILE A 17 -4.42 3.84 -25.56
CA ILE A 17 -3.29 4.13 -26.48
C ILE A 17 -3.31 5.57 -27.02
N PRO A 18 -4.43 6.07 -27.61
CA PRO A 18 -4.47 7.46 -28.09
C PRO A 18 -4.34 8.49 -26.97
N PHE A 19 -4.79 8.14 -25.74
CA PHE A 19 -4.63 9.02 -24.57
C PHE A 19 -3.17 9.16 -24.14
N LEU A 20 -2.38 8.10 -24.25
CA LEU A 20 -0.93 8.13 -24.02
C LEU A 20 -0.20 8.99 -25.07
N GLY A 21 -0.60 8.88 -26.34
CA GLY A 21 -0.06 9.73 -27.42
C GLY A 21 -0.37 11.22 -27.20
N TRP A 22 -1.56 11.52 -26.70
CA TRP A 22 -1.96 12.89 -26.38
C TRP A 22 -1.18 13.45 -25.19
N LEU A 23 -0.95 12.64 -24.12
CA LEU A 23 -0.13 13.03 -22.97
C LEU A 23 1.33 13.32 -23.34
N GLN A 24 1.92 12.58 -24.29
CA GLN A 24 3.28 12.84 -24.78
C GLN A 24 3.40 14.16 -25.57
N SER A 25 2.29 14.69 -26.08
CA SER A 25 2.26 15.94 -26.84
C SER A 25 2.35 17.20 -25.95
N TYR A 26 2.20 17.06 -24.63
CA TYR A 26 2.43 18.17 -23.72
C TYR A 26 3.94 18.33 -23.50
N PRO A 27 4.54 19.48 -23.89
CA PRO A 27 5.94 19.73 -23.57
C PRO A 27 6.04 19.78 -22.03
N VAL A 28 6.73 18.80 -21.47
CA VAL A 28 7.17 18.89 -20.09
C VAL A 28 8.08 20.11 -20.03
N SER A 29 7.55 21.24 -19.54
CA SER A 29 8.35 22.43 -19.24
C SER A 29 9.38 21.99 -18.20
N ARG A 30 10.54 21.61 -18.70
CA ARG A 30 11.74 21.46 -17.88
C ARG A 30 12.09 22.89 -17.46
N ASN A 31 11.46 23.37 -16.39
CA ASN A 31 11.92 24.58 -15.75
C ASN A 31 13.37 24.37 -15.39
N SER A 32 14.25 25.00 -16.17
CA SER A 32 15.70 25.09 -15.97
C SER A 32 16.06 25.90 -14.71
N ASP A 33 15.10 26.18 -13.84
CA ASP A 33 15.30 26.88 -12.56
C ASP A 33 15.87 25.98 -11.45
N GLN A 34 16.41 24.80 -11.80
CA GLN A 34 17.22 24.01 -10.86
C GLN A 34 18.62 24.58 -10.62
N THR A 35 18.87 25.85 -10.95
CA THR A 35 20.19 26.47 -10.82
C THR A 35 20.55 26.88 -9.37
N HIS A 36 19.71 26.62 -8.39
CA HIS A 36 20.00 26.84 -6.98
C HIS A 36 19.71 25.64 -6.08
N ALA A 37 19.98 24.44 -6.56
CA ALA A 37 20.19 23.33 -5.64
C ALA A 37 21.51 23.62 -4.89
N GLN A 38 21.40 24.28 -3.73
CA GLN A 38 22.51 24.31 -2.78
C GLN A 38 23.02 22.88 -2.62
N PRO A 39 24.36 22.67 -2.62
CA PRO A 39 24.91 21.36 -2.35
C PRO A 39 24.51 20.97 -0.92
N GLN A 40 23.38 20.30 -0.77
CA GLN A 40 22.96 19.76 0.50
C GLN A 40 24.06 18.79 0.95
N ARG A 41 24.72 19.16 2.02
CA ARG A 41 25.76 18.40 2.72
C ARG A 41 25.24 16.96 2.85
N LYS A 42 25.79 16.04 2.04
CA LYS A 42 25.43 14.62 2.03
C LYS A 42 25.70 14.03 3.43
N ASN A 43 24.76 14.16 4.32
CA ASN A 43 24.80 13.45 5.59
C ASN A 43 24.61 11.98 5.26
N LYS A 44 25.66 11.18 5.37
CA LYS A 44 25.68 9.74 5.06
C LYS A 44 24.55 8.97 5.79
N LYS A 45 24.08 9.49 6.92
CA LYS A 45 22.94 8.95 7.69
C LYS A 45 21.58 9.17 7.03
N LEU A 46 21.37 10.26 6.28
CA LEU A 46 20.12 10.49 5.52
C LEU A 46 20.02 9.60 4.28
N SER A 47 21.11 9.06 3.78
CA SER A 47 21.15 8.14 2.63
C SER A 47 20.49 6.79 2.90
N LEU A 48 20.28 6.40 4.17
CA LEU A 48 19.61 5.15 4.55
C LEU A 48 18.08 5.28 4.62
N VAL A 49 17.57 6.49 4.79
CA VAL A 49 16.12 6.75 4.98
C VAL A 49 15.27 6.20 3.84
N PRO A 50 15.59 6.44 2.55
CA PRO A 50 14.81 5.87 1.45
C PRO A 50 14.80 4.34 1.43
N TRP A 51 15.89 3.68 1.79
CA TRP A 51 15.96 2.21 1.88
C TRP A 51 15.06 1.66 3.00
N ILE A 52 15.02 2.37 4.13
CA ILE A 52 14.12 2.02 5.24
C ILE A 52 12.66 2.18 4.81
N CYS A 53 12.33 3.25 4.06
CA CYS A 53 11.00 3.44 3.47
C CYS A 53 10.65 2.30 2.51
N LEU A 54 11.55 1.93 1.58
CA LEU A 54 11.33 0.82 0.65
C LEU A 54 11.10 -0.50 1.38
N PHE A 55 11.85 -0.76 2.46
CA PHE A 55 11.65 -1.95 3.27
C PHE A 55 10.30 -1.95 4.00
N ALA A 56 9.85 -0.80 4.51
CA ALA A 56 8.53 -0.68 5.12
C ALA A 56 7.41 -0.86 4.08
N ILE A 57 7.58 -0.36 2.84
CA ILE A 57 6.68 -0.61 1.72
C ILE A 57 6.63 -2.10 1.40
N PHE A 58 7.77 -2.78 1.31
CA PHE A 58 7.85 -4.22 1.10
C PHE A 58 7.03 -5.01 2.14
N LEU A 59 7.17 -4.68 3.43
CA LEU A 59 6.40 -5.31 4.51
C LEU A 59 4.88 -5.03 4.38
N THR A 60 4.49 -3.81 4.02
CA THR A 60 3.09 -3.48 3.75
C THR A 60 2.54 -4.34 2.61
N TYR A 61 3.33 -4.56 1.56
CA TYR A 61 2.92 -5.35 0.41
C TYR A 61 2.95 -6.87 0.65
N ILE A 62 3.71 -7.36 1.63
CA ILE A 62 3.55 -8.74 2.17
C ILE A 62 2.14 -8.91 2.75
N ASN A 63 1.70 -7.96 3.58
CA ASN A 63 0.34 -7.97 4.13
C ASN A 63 -0.70 -7.93 3.00
N ILE A 64 -0.58 -6.98 2.06
CA ILE A 64 -1.54 -6.80 0.96
C ILE A 64 -1.62 -8.06 0.08
N GLY A 65 -0.48 -8.61 -0.34
CA GLY A 65 -0.44 -9.80 -1.19
C GLY A 65 -1.04 -11.04 -0.53
N ALA A 66 -0.67 -11.32 0.72
CA ALA A 66 -1.21 -12.46 1.45
C ALA A 66 -2.70 -12.29 1.75
N TYR A 67 -3.13 -11.10 2.18
CA TYR A 67 -4.53 -10.81 2.48
C TYR A 67 -5.42 -11.05 1.25
N TRP A 68 -5.10 -10.42 0.11
CA TRP A 68 -5.89 -10.53 -1.12
C TRP A 68 -5.95 -11.96 -1.67
N THR A 69 -4.86 -12.71 -1.54
CA THR A 69 -4.83 -14.10 -2.05
C THR A 69 -5.72 -15.03 -1.24
N TYR A 70 -5.87 -14.78 0.06
CA TYR A 70 -6.49 -15.76 0.95
C TYR A 70 -7.80 -15.31 1.60
N ILE A 71 -8.21 -14.04 1.50
CA ILE A 71 -9.41 -13.54 2.18
C ILE A 71 -10.70 -14.20 1.71
N GLU A 72 -10.84 -14.44 0.41
CA GLU A 72 -12.00 -15.13 -0.16
C GLU A 72 -12.03 -16.59 0.29
N LEU A 73 -10.91 -17.29 0.14
CA LEU A 73 -10.79 -18.70 0.52
C LEU A 73 -11.07 -18.90 2.02
N ALA A 74 -10.54 -18.02 2.84
CA ALA A 74 -10.73 -18.07 4.28
C ALA A 74 -12.18 -17.79 4.70
N ALA A 75 -12.88 -16.89 4.01
CA ALA A 75 -14.29 -16.62 4.27
C ALA A 75 -15.17 -17.81 3.88
N LEU A 76 -14.89 -18.46 2.74
CA LEU A 76 -15.60 -19.64 2.28
C LEU A 76 -15.35 -20.85 3.20
N ASP A 77 -14.11 -21.04 3.68
CA ASP A 77 -13.74 -22.08 4.65
C ASP A 77 -14.49 -21.90 5.98
N ALA A 78 -14.73 -20.63 6.38
CA ALA A 78 -15.54 -20.29 7.53
C ALA A 78 -17.07 -20.41 7.31
N ASN A 79 -17.50 -21.04 6.22
CA ASN A 79 -18.92 -21.21 5.82
C ASN A 79 -19.67 -19.89 5.61
N THR A 80 -19.02 -18.80 5.25
CA THR A 80 -19.68 -17.56 4.84
C THR A 80 -20.34 -17.77 3.47
N ASN A 81 -21.53 -17.18 3.26
CA ASN A 81 -22.25 -17.29 2.01
C ASN A 81 -21.40 -16.77 0.83
N ALA A 82 -21.24 -17.59 -0.23
CA ALA A 82 -20.42 -17.25 -1.39
C ALA A 82 -20.92 -16.00 -2.16
N ASP A 83 -22.24 -15.82 -2.26
CA ASP A 83 -22.82 -14.63 -2.91
C ASP A 83 -22.51 -13.35 -2.11
N LEU A 84 -22.52 -13.46 -0.78
CA LEU A 84 -22.14 -12.35 0.10
C LEU A 84 -20.65 -12.04 -0.03
N VAL A 85 -19.81 -13.06 -0.07
CA VAL A 85 -18.35 -12.87 -0.25
C VAL A 85 -18.06 -12.17 -1.57
N GLY A 86 -18.60 -12.68 -2.68
CA GLY A 86 -18.42 -12.11 -4.02
C GLY A 86 -18.93 -10.67 -4.12
N SER A 87 -20.13 -10.40 -3.64
CA SER A 87 -20.72 -9.05 -3.67
C SER A 87 -19.94 -8.07 -2.80
N THR A 88 -19.46 -8.52 -1.62
CA THR A 88 -18.64 -7.69 -0.72
C THR A 88 -17.32 -7.27 -1.36
N LEU A 89 -16.62 -8.18 -2.02
CA LEU A 89 -15.37 -7.88 -2.72
C LEU A 89 -15.57 -6.86 -3.85
N VAL A 90 -16.68 -6.97 -4.59
CA VAL A 90 -17.05 -6.00 -5.63
C VAL A 90 -17.31 -4.62 -5.01
N TRP A 91 -18.19 -4.53 -4.00
CA TRP A 91 -18.50 -3.24 -3.37
C TRP A 91 -17.31 -2.61 -2.65
N ALA A 92 -16.47 -3.42 -2.01
CA ALA A 92 -15.27 -2.93 -1.35
C ALA A 92 -14.27 -2.32 -2.34
N SER A 93 -14.24 -2.77 -3.60
CA SER A 93 -13.40 -2.17 -4.63
C SER A 93 -13.76 -0.69 -4.89
N PHE A 94 -15.02 -0.30 -4.74
CA PHE A 94 -15.42 1.11 -4.80
C PHE A 94 -14.92 1.92 -3.60
N CYS A 95 -14.74 1.29 -2.43
CA CYS A 95 -14.17 1.96 -1.26
C CYS A 95 -12.71 2.36 -1.47
N SER A 96 -11.97 1.66 -2.33
CA SER A 96 -10.61 2.05 -2.68
C SER A 96 -10.54 3.40 -3.40
N LEU A 97 -11.53 3.72 -4.22
CA LEU A 97 -11.68 5.04 -4.86
C LEU A 97 -11.91 6.14 -3.82
N LEU A 98 -12.75 5.86 -2.81
CA LEU A 98 -12.94 6.79 -1.69
C LEU A 98 -11.65 6.99 -0.90
N GLY A 99 -10.87 5.93 -0.68
CA GLY A 99 -9.56 6.01 -0.04
C GLY A 99 -8.59 6.94 -0.79
N CYS A 100 -8.53 6.82 -2.12
CA CYS A 100 -7.74 7.71 -2.98
C CYS A 100 -8.21 9.16 -2.89
N PHE A 101 -9.52 9.39 -2.93
CA PHE A 101 -10.11 10.72 -2.83
C PHE A 101 -9.82 11.38 -1.47
N ILE A 102 -9.98 10.63 -0.37
CA ILE A 102 -9.66 11.10 0.98
C ILE A 102 -8.16 11.40 1.09
N ALA A 103 -7.28 10.54 0.56
CA ALA A 103 -5.84 10.79 0.55
C ALA A 103 -5.49 12.11 -0.15
N THR A 104 -6.14 12.38 -1.30
CA THR A 104 -5.95 13.61 -2.07
C THR A 104 -6.44 14.85 -1.30
N LEU A 105 -7.60 14.76 -0.64
CA LEU A 105 -8.17 15.87 0.15
C LEU A 105 -7.33 16.17 1.41
N LEU A 106 -6.85 15.14 2.08
CA LEU A 106 -6.02 15.31 3.27
C LEU A 106 -4.60 15.77 2.92
N SER A 107 -4.09 15.39 1.74
CA SER A 107 -2.78 15.74 1.21
C SER A 107 -1.86 16.38 2.28
N ASN A 108 -1.17 17.44 2.06
CA ASN A 108 -0.19 18.02 2.98
C ASN A 108 -0.72 18.72 4.26
N ARG A 109 -2.02 18.58 4.59
CA ARG A 109 -2.59 19.29 5.78
C ARG A 109 -2.04 18.80 7.12
N PHE A 110 -1.71 17.50 7.22
CA PHE A 110 -1.29 16.85 8.47
C PHE A 110 0.12 16.24 8.40
N GLY A 111 0.89 16.55 7.34
CA GLY A 111 2.12 15.85 7.00
C GLY A 111 1.83 14.46 6.42
N LEU A 112 2.87 13.77 5.95
CA LEU A 112 2.70 12.47 5.30
C LEU A 112 2.71 11.29 6.28
N ILE A 113 3.57 11.32 7.31
CA ILE A 113 3.77 10.16 8.18
C ILE A 113 2.62 9.97 9.18
N ARG A 114 1.99 11.03 9.71
CA ARG A 114 0.91 10.88 10.70
C ARG A 114 -0.32 10.17 10.14
N PRO A 115 -0.90 10.58 8.99
CA PRO A 115 -2.02 9.86 8.39
C PRO A 115 -1.63 8.43 8.00
N LEU A 116 -0.40 8.22 7.54
CA LEU A 116 0.13 6.90 7.20
C LEU A 116 0.15 5.96 8.41
N LEU A 117 0.61 6.43 9.58
CA LEU A 117 0.62 5.63 10.80
C LEU A 117 -0.79 5.25 11.25
N ILE A 118 -1.75 6.19 11.19
CA ILE A 118 -3.16 5.92 11.50
C ILE A 118 -3.73 4.89 10.54
N ALA A 119 -3.46 5.04 9.25
CA ALA A 119 -3.93 4.10 8.24
C ALA A 119 -3.36 2.69 8.45
N LEU A 120 -2.05 2.57 8.69
CA LEU A 120 -1.40 1.28 8.92
C LEU A 120 -1.91 0.57 10.18
N ILE A 121 -2.10 1.29 11.30
CA ILE A 121 -2.63 0.68 12.52
C ILE A 121 -4.09 0.26 12.35
N THR A 122 -4.90 1.06 11.66
CA THR A 122 -6.31 0.74 11.40
C THR A 122 -6.42 -0.46 10.45
N MET A 123 -5.62 -0.49 9.38
CA MET A 123 -5.54 -1.62 8.46
C MET A 123 -5.07 -2.90 9.18
N ALA A 124 -4.00 -2.81 9.98
CA ALA A 124 -3.51 -3.93 10.77
C ALA A 124 -4.59 -4.44 11.75
N THR A 125 -5.31 -3.54 12.42
CA THR A 125 -6.40 -3.93 13.34
C THR A 125 -7.52 -4.66 12.59
N GLY A 126 -7.95 -4.14 11.42
CA GLY A 126 -8.96 -4.77 10.59
C GLY A 126 -8.58 -6.18 10.13
N VAL A 127 -7.33 -6.39 9.74
CA VAL A 127 -6.80 -7.71 9.37
C VAL A 127 -6.63 -8.60 10.61
N GLY A 128 -6.10 -8.04 11.70
CA GLY A 128 -5.86 -8.75 12.96
C GLY A 128 -7.14 -9.29 13.62
N LEU A 129 -8.29 -8.65 13.40
CA LEU A 129 -9.58 -9.16 13.89
C LEU A 129 -9.93 -10.54 13.31
N LEU A 130 -9.45 -10.86 12.10
CA LEU A 130 -9.68 -12.16 11.46
C LEU A 130 -8.87 -13.28 12.10
N SER A 131 -7.77 -12.97 12.81
CA SER A 131 -6.97 -13.96 13.55
C SER A 131 -7.73 -14.55 14.75
N PHE A 132 -8.82 -13.91 15.19
CA PHE A 132 -9.68 -14.38 16.29
C PHE A 132 -10.96 -15.07 15.78
N GLY A 133 -10.87 -15.77 14.67
CA GLY A 133 -11.98 -16.43 14.00
C GLY A 133 -12.71 -15.52 13.02
N ILE A 134 -13.01 -16.09 11.86
CA ILE A 134 -13.69 -15.39 10.77
C ILE A 134 -15.19 -15.50 10.97
N THR A 135 -15.85 -14.35 11.11
CA THR A 135 -17.32 -14.24 11.12
C THR A 135 -17.74 -13.23 10.07
N GLU A 136 -18.98 -13.34 9.59
CA GLU A 136 -19.50 -12.45 8.57
C GLU A 136 -19.28 -10.95 8.87
N PRO A 137 -19.60 -10.43 10.07
CA PRO A 137 -19.34 -9.01 10.37
C PRO A 137 -17.86 -8.65 10.40
N LYS A 138 -16.99 -9.53 10.89
CA LYS A 138 -15.55 -9.27 10.89
C LYS A 138 -14.98 -9.26 9.47
N PHE A 139 -15.46 -10.17 8.62
CA PHE A 139 -15.10 -10.23 7.21
C PHE A 139 -15.49 -8.92 6.51
N LEU A 140 -16.74 -8.48 6.64
CA LEU A 140 -17.23 -7.23 6.05
C LEU A 140 -16.39 -6.03 6.52
N MET A 141 -16.22 -5.86 7.84
CA MET A 141 -15.40 -4.77 8.39
C MET A 141 -13.98 -4.79 7.86
N SER A 142 -13.35 -5.97 7.84
CA SER A 142 -11.96 -6.12 7.38
C SER A 142 -11.85 -5.74 5.91
N VAL A 143 -12.70 -6.28 5.03
CA VAL A 143 -12.62 -6.08 3.58
C VAL A 143 -12.87 -4.61 3.21
N PHE A 144 -13.89 -3.96 3.76
CA PHE A 144 -14.15 -2.55 3.48
C PHE A 144 -13.06 -1.63 4.01
N THR A 145 -12.61 -1.84 5.25
CA THR A 145 -11.51 -1.06 5.85
C THR A 145 -10.21 -1.24 5.09
N PHE A 146 -9.90 -2.48 4.73
CA PHE A 146 -8.68 -2.80 3.99
C PHE A 146 -8.64 -2.11 2.63
N ASN A 147 -9.73 -2.21 1.84
CA ASN A 147 -9.81 -1.61 0.52
C ASN A 147 -9.70 -0.09 0.57
N LEU A 148 -10.40 0.56 1.51
CA LEU A 148 -10.32 2.01 1.70
C LEU A 148 -8.89 2.43 2.05
N LEU A 149 -8.23 1.71 2.94
CA LEU A 149 -6.93 2.09 3.46
C LEU A 149 -5.76 1.64 2.57
N TRP A 150 -5.91 0.64 1.73
CA TRP A 150 -4.85 0.18 0.84
C TRP A 150 -4.36 1.31 -0.06
N ILE A 151 -5.25 1.87 -0.90
CA ILE A 151 -4.88 2.97 -1.82
C ILE A 151 -4.47 4.23 -1.05
N PHE A 152 -5.16 4.53 0.05
CA PHE A 152 -4.77 5.63 0.94
C PHE A 152 -3.33 5.48 1.42
N THR A 153 -2.98 4.32 1.96
CA THR A 153 -1.63 4.01 2.45
C THR A 153 -0.59 4.12 1.33
N ASP A 154 -0.92 3.62 0.14
CA ASP A 154 -0.02 3.62 -1.02
C ASP A 154 0.34 5.04 -1.43
N VAL A 155 -0.63 5.94 -1.53
CA VAL A 155 -0.41 7.37 -1.84
C VAL A 155 0.55 8.01 -0.83
N TYR A 156 0.36 7.76 0.47
CA TYR A 156 1.21 8.33 1.51
C TYR A 156 2.61 7.70 1.57
N GLN A 157 2.73 6.42 1.27
CA GLN A 157 4.04 5.75 1.17
C GLN A 157 4.85 6.28 0.00
N MET A 158 4.21 6.43 -1.18
CA MET A 158 4.84 7.03 -2.36
C MET A 158 5.28 8.48 -2.08
N GLY A 159 4.41 9.28 -1.48
CA GLY A 159 4.70 10.66 -1.11
C GLY A 159 5.87 10.77 -0.13
N SER A 160 5.88 9.90 0.89
CA SER A 160 6.97 9.85 1.88
C SER A 160 8.30 9.48 1.22
N LEU A 161 8.32 8.47 0.35
CA LEU A 161 9.53 8.08 -0.36
C LEU A 161 10.04 9.21 -1.27
N ALA A 162 9.13 9.86 -2.02
CA ALA A 162 9.46 10.96 -2.92
C ALA A 162 10.10 12.15 -2.18
N ASN A 163 9.65 12.46 -0.96
CA ASN A 163 10.23 13.54 -0.15
C ASN A 163 11.68 13.26 0.31
N PHE A 164 12.05 11.99 0.42
CA PHE A 164 13.40 11.59 0.82
C PHE A 164 14.31 11.29 -0.38
N ASP A 165 13.75 11.26 -1.59
CA ASP A 165 14.44 10.88 -2.81
C ASP A 165 14.89 12.11 -3.62
N ASN A 166 16.05 12.63 -3.26
CA ASN A 166 16.67 13.73 -4.01
C ASN A 166 17.20 13.26 -5.36
N GLY A 167 16.32 13.12 -6.35
CA GLY A 167 16.71 12.79 -7.73
C GLY A 167 16.00 11.61 -8.36
N GLY A 168 14.96 11.05 -7.73
CA GLY A 168 14.11 10.00 -8.31
C GLY A 168 14.74 8.61 -8.35
N ARG A 169 15.94 8.46 -7.78
CA ARG A 169 16.70 7.20 -7.83
C ARG A 169 16.04 6.08 -7.02
N TYR A 170 15.57 6.41 -5.81
CA TYR A 170 14.95 5.42 -4.93
C TYR A 170 13.50 5.15 -5.31
N SER A 171 12.81 6.15 -5.82
CA SER A 171 11.45 6.03 -6.35
C SER A 171 11.37 5.03 -7.52
N ALA A 172 12.45 4.86 -8.28
CA ALA A 172 12.54 3.83 -9.31
C ALA A 172 12.50 2.39 -8.77
N TYR A 173 12.88 2.17 -7.50
CA TYR A 173 12.82 0.85 -6.85
C TYR A 173 11.46 0.56 -6.21
N LEU A 174 10.55 1.53 -6.17
CA LEU A 174 9.23 1.37 -5.57
C LEU A 174 8.44 0.18 -6.15
N PRO A 175 8.27 0.05 -7.49
CA PRO A 175 7.53 -1.09 -8.05
C PRO A 175 8.17 -2.44 -7.74
N ALA A 176 9.51 -2.48 -7.67
CA ALA A 176 10.22 -3.70 -7.31
C ALA A 176 9.95 -4.10 -5.84
N SER A 177 9.97 -3.13 -4.92
CA SER A 177 9.66 -3.37 -3.51
C SER A 177 8.21 -3.85 -3.31
N GLN A 178 7.25 -3.23 -3.99
CA GLN A 178 5.84 -3.61 -3.99
C GLN A 178 5.65 -5.01 -4.58
N GLY A 179 6.20 -5.27 -5.76
CA GLY A 179 6.09 -6.57 -6.45
C GLY A 179 6.71 -7.71 -5.65
N LEU A 180 7.89 -7.49 -5.05
CA LEU A 180 8.52 -8.50 -4.18
C LEU A 180 7.63 -8.79 -2.97
N GLY A 181 7.03 -7.80 -2.33
CA GLY A 181 6.10 -7.98 -1.22
C GLY A 181 4.88 -8.81 -1.64
N GLN A 182 4.29 -8.49 -2.79
CA GLN A 182 3.15 -9.24 -3.34
C GLN A 182 3.48 -10.70 -3.71
N ILE A 183 4.73 -11.00 -4.04
CA ILE A 183 5.17 -12.39 -4.29
C ILE A 183 5.44 -13.12 -2.97
N VAL A 184 6.18 -12.49 -2.07
CA VAL A 184 6.60 -13.10 -0.80
C VAL A 184 5.41 -13.35 0.12
N GLY A 185 4.44 -12.43 0.19
CA GLY A 185 3.28 -12.54 1.07
C GLY A 185 2.47 -13.82 0.88
N PRO A 186 1.93 -14.10 -0.32
CA PRO A 186 1.19 -15.34 -0.59
C PRO A 186 2.01 -16.60 -0.37
N ASN A 187 3.33 -16.59 -0.68
CA ASN A 187 4.20 -17.74 -0.47
C ASN A 187 4.41 -18.03 1.02
N LEU A 188 4.58 -17.01 1.85
CA LEU A 188 4.63 -17.19 3.30
C LEU A 188 3.30 -17.72 3.84
N ALA A 189 2.17 -17.21 3.36
CA ALA A 189 0.85 -17.70 3.73
C ALA A 189 0.64 -19.15 3.31
N ALA A 190 1.03 -19.52 2.09
CA ALA A 190 0.99 -20.92 1.63
C ALA A 190 1.83 -21.83 2.52
N SER A 191 3.02 -21.38 2.94
CA SER A 191 3.87 -22.14 3.86
C SER A 191 3.19 -22.34 5.22
N ILE A 192 2.53 -21.33 5.78
CA ILE A 192 1.77 -21.43 7.02
C ILE A 192 0.65 -22.47 6.89
N LEU A 193 -0.09 -22.43 5.78
CA LEU A 193 -1.18 -23.37 5.52
C LEU A 193 -0.68 -24.80 5.33
N SER A 194 0.52 -24.99 4.74
CA SER A 194 1.13 -26.31 4.58
C SER A 194 1.48 -26.98 5.92
N PHE A 195 1.67 -26.19 6.98
CA PHE A 195 1.84 -26.67 8.36
C PHE A 195 0.52 -26.88 9.10
N ASN A 196 -0.63 -26.81 8.42
CA ASN A 196 -1.98 -26.95 9.00
C ASN A 196 -2.30 -25.93 10.12
N LEU A 197 -1.71 -24.73 10.05
CA LEU A 197 -1.93 -23.69 11.06
C LEU A 197 -3.20 -22.82 10.84
N GLY A 198 -3.93 -23.07 9.74
CA GLY A 198 -5.18 -22.40 9.43
C GLY A 198 -5.03 -20.95 8.95
N TYR A 199 -6.13 -20.39 8.43
CA TYR A 199 -6.17 -19.00 7.91
C TYR A 199 -5.98 -17.94 8.99
N GLU A 200 -6.34 -18.23 10.24
CA GLU A 200 -6.14 -17.32 11.38
C GLU A 200 -4.66 -16.96 11.54
N SER A 201 -3.76 -17.95 11.37
CA SER A 201 -2.32 -17.73 11.43
C SER A 201 -1.80 -16.92 10.22
N VAL A 202 -2.42 -17.07 9.05
CA VAL A 202 -2.12 -16.24 7.89
C VAL A 202 -2.45 -14.77 8.18
N PHE A 203 -3.63 -14.48 8.75
CA PHE A 203 -4.00 -13.10 9.09
C PHE A 203 -3.16 -12.55 10.26
N MET A 204 -2.71 -13.39 11.19
CA MET A 204 -1.74 -12.97 12.20
C MET A 204 -0.40 -12.57 11.59
N MET A 205 0.10 -13.30 10.59
CA MET A 205 1.29 -12.92 9.82
C MET A 205 1.08 -11.58 9.09
N CYS A 206 -0.08 -11.40 8.44
CA CYS A 206 -0.44 -10.16 7.76
C CYS A 206 -0.46 -8.98 8.75
N TRP A 207 -1.08 -9.16 9.91
CA TRP A 207 -1.09 -8.20 11.01
C TRP A 207 0.33 -7.84 11.45
N ALA A 208 1.17 -8.85 11.69
CA ALA A 208 2.56 -8.64 12.12
C ALA A 208 3.37 -7.85 11.09
N ALA A 209 3.23 -8.16 9.79
CA ALA A 209 3.90 -7.44 8.71
C ALA A 209 3.46 -5.96 8.64
N ALA A 210 2.16 -5.68 8.76
CA ALA A 210 1.64 -4.32 8.79
C ALA A 210 2.09 -3.54 10.04
N MET A 211 2.10 -4.20 11.22
CA MET A 211 2.60 -3.60 12.45
C MET A 211 4.09 -3.32 12.41
N MET A 212 4.90 -4.20 11.79
CA MET A 212 6.33 -3.94 11.59
C MET A 212 6.54 -2.74 10.68
N ALA A 213 5.80 -2.61 9.59
CA ALA A 213 5.85 -1.45 8.71
C ALA A 213 5.50 -0.16 9.48
N MET A 214 4.44 -0.19 10.28
CA MET A 214 4.02 0.93 11.13
C MET A 214 5.12 1.34 12.12
N VAL A 215 5.73 0.37 12.80
CA VAL A 215 6.83 0.64 13.77
C VAL A 215 8.02 1.28 13.06
N ILE A 216 8.38 0.81 11.86
CA ILE A 216 9.47 1.40 11.07
C ILE A 216 9.17 2.86 10.73
N TYR A 217 7.97 3.18 10.23
CA TYR A 217 7.58 4.57 9.94
C TYR A 217 7.54 5.45 11.20
N TRP A 218 7.08 4.89 12.31
CA TRP A 218 7.07 5.61 13.59
C TRP A 218 8.50 5.92 14.09
N LEU A 219 9.41 4.95 14.05
CA LEU A 219 10.81 5.15 14.40
C LEU A 219 11.50 6.16 13.46
N LEU A 220 11.20 6.06 12.17
CA LEU A 220 11.69 6.99 11.17
C LEU A 220 11.23 8.42 11.45
N HIS A 221 9.93 8.59 11.76
CA HIS A 221 9.40 9.90 12.13
C HIS A 221 10.07 10.49 13.37
N ARG A 222 10.27 9.67 14.41
CA ARG A 222 11.01 10.12 15.61
C ARG A 222 12.45 10.50 15.30
N TYR A 223 13.12 9.73 14.48
CA TYR A 223 14.49 9.99 14.05
C TYR A 223 14.59 11.31 13.25
N LEU A 224 13.70 11.51 12.29
CA LEU A 224 13.66 12.73 11.49
C LEU A 224 13.36 13.98 12.34
N ARG A 225 12.44 13.89 13.29
CA ARG A 225 12.15 14.99 14.22
C ARG A 225 13.38 15.40 15.06
N ALA A 226 14.23 14.43 15.41
CA ALA A 226 15.43 14.70 16.19
C ALA A 226 16.59 15.24 15.33
N THR A 227 16.62 14.93 14.02
CA THR A 227 17.75 15.23 13.14
C THR A 227 17.49 16.40 12.20
N ASP A 228 16.31 16.49 11.63
CA ASP A 228 15.86 17.55 10.72
C ASP A 228 14.34 17.78 10.85
N PRO A 229 13.93 18.71 11.76
CA PRO A 229 12.52 18.98 12.01
C PRO A 229 11.74 19.43 10.76
N LYS A 230 12.41 20.13 9.81
CA LYS A 230 11.77 20.61 8.58
C LYS A 230 11.39 19.46 7.65
N LEU A 231 12.24 18.42 7.56
CA LEU A 231 11.92 17.21 6.83
C LEU A 231 10.83 16.36 7.52
N ALA A 232 10.78 16.39 8.85
CA ALA A 232 9.76 15.67 9.62
C ALA A 232 8.37 16.32 9.51
N ASP A 233 8.26 17.63 9.32
CA ASP A 233 6.98 18.33 9.17
C ASP A 233 6.49 18.32 7.71
N ALA A 234 7.38 18.15 6.75
CA ALA A 234 7.06 17.97 5.33
C ALA A 234 6.74 16.49 4.99
N SER A 235 7.13 15.57 5.87
CA SER A 235 6.91 14.11 5.71
C SER A 235 5.74 13.60 6.52
#